data_c0e5b64a06564bcb6e5920d593af920c
#
_entry.id   c0e5b64a06564bcb6e5920d593af920c
#
_cell.length_a   1.000
_cell.length_b   1.000
_cell.length_c   1.000
_cell.angle_alpha   90.00
_cell.angle_beta   90.00
_cell.angle_gamma   90.00
#
_symmetry.space_group_name_H-M   'P 1'
#
loop_
_entity.id
_entity.type
_entity.pdbx_description
1 polymer ?
#
loop_
_entity_poly.entity_id
_entity_poly.type
_entity_poly.pdbx_seq_one_letter_code
_entity_poly.pdbx_strand_id
1 'polypeptide(L)'
;KAAKEAFPKWRDESLAKRQQIIFNFRELLNSRKGELAEIITSEHGKVLSDALGEITRGQEVVEFATGIPHLLKGFYSENVSTGVDVYSTRQPLGVVGIISPFNFPAMVPMWFFPIAIAAGNTVVIKPSEKDPSASMWVAKLWKEAGLPDGVFNVLNGDKESVDGLLNSPDVESISFVGSTPIAQYIYESASRTGKRVQALGGAKNHMLVLPDADLELVADSAINAGFGSAGERCMAISVVVAVEPVADKLIPKIVERMGKLRTGDGRRGCDMGPLVTREHRDKVASYIDIAEKDGATVVVDGRNPQVDGD
;
A
#
# COMPACT_ATOMS: atom_id res chain seq x y z
N LYS A 1 24.82 -1.63 0.51
CA LYS A 1 25.96 -2.50 0.88
C LYS A 1 25.44 -3.76 1.59
N ALA A 2 24.84 -3.68 2.79
CA ALA A 2 24.36 -4.85 3.54
C ALA A 2 23.47 -5.80 2.71
N ALA A 3 22.49 -5.27 1.96
CA ALA A 3 21.63 -6.07 1.09
C ALA A 3 22.42 -6.84 0.01
N LYS A 4 23.41 -6.19 -0.61
CA LYS A 4 24.26 -6.84 -1.63
C LYS A 4 25.14 -7.96 -1.03
N GLU A 5 25.69 -7.72 0.14
CA GLU A 5 26.51 -8.71 0.86
C GLU A 5 25.71 -9.92 1.34
N ALA A 6 24.44 -9.73 1.73
CA ALA A 6 23.56 -10.82 2.15
C ALA A 6 23.01 -11.65 0.96
N PHE A 7 22.90 -11.05 -0.23
CA PHE A 7 22.24 -11.65 -1.38
C PHE A 7 22.76 -13.03 -1.77
N PRO A 8 24.07 -13.30 -1.93
CA PRO A 8 24.55 -14.59 -2.38
C PRO A 8 24.13 -15.74 -1.47
N LYS A 9 24.23 -15.55 -0.15
CA LYS A 9 23.82 -16.56 0.83
C LYS A 9 22.30 -16.78 0.83
N TRP A 10 21.53 -15.71 0.71
CA TRP A 10 20.07 -15.79 0.68
C TRP A 10 19.56 -16.41 -0.61
N ARG A 11 20.15 -16.08 -1.75
CA ARG A 11 19.85 -16.69 -3.05
C ARG A 11 20.03 -18.20 -3.02
N ASP A 12 21.08 -18.69 -2.37
CA ASP A 12 21.44 -20.10 -2.34
C ASP A 12 20.71 -20.87 -1.22
N GLU A 13 19.91 -20.18 -0.38
CA GLU A 13 19.11 -20.82 0.66
C GLU A 13 17.96 -21.63 0.05
N SER A 14 17.67 -22.80 0.65
CA SER A 14 16.60 -23.67 0.13
C SER A 14 15.22 -23.03 0.18
N LEU A 15 14.37 -23.39 -0.78
CA LEU A 15 12.96 -22.90 -0.81
C LEU A 15 12.21 -23.28 0.47
N ALA A 16 12.44 -24.47 1.02
CA ALA A 16 11.80 -24.93 2.26
C ALA A 16 12.17 -24.03 3.45
N LYS A 17 13.44 -23.63 3.57
CA LYS A 17 13.86 -22.76 4.66
C LYS A 17 13.35 -21.34 4.51
N ARG A 18 13.35 -20.78 3.30
CA ARG A 18 12.73 -19.48 3.04
C ARG A 18 11.24 -19.51 3.40
N GLN A 19 10.53 -20.54 2.97
CA GLN A 19 9.13 -20.76 3.30
C GLN A 19 8.89 -20.81 4.81
N GLN A 20 9.73 -21.55 5.56
CA GLN A 20 9.59 -21.66 7.01
C GLN A 20 9.75 -20.30 7.71
N ILE A 21 10.71 -19.48 7.26
CA ILE A 21 10.89 -18.11 7.80
C ILE A 21 9.67 -17.24 7.53
N ILE A 22 9.05 -17.36 6.34
CA ILE A 22 7.83 -16.62 5.99
C ILE A 22 6.65 -17.08 6.85
N PHE A 23 6.52 -18.38 7.12
CA PHE A 23 5.51 -18.89 8.06
C PHE A 23 5.72 -18.32 9.48
N ASN A 24 6.96 -18.29 9.96
CA ASN A 24 7.26 -17.72 11.27
C ASN A 24 6.88 -16.22 11.31
N PHE A 25 7.23 -15.48 10.28
CA PHE A 25 6.85 -14.06 10.16
C PHE A 25 5.33 -13.88 10.16
N ARG A 26 4.62 -14.70 9.39
CA ARG A 26 3.14 -14.68 9.34
C ARG A 26 2.52 -14.90 10.72
N GLU A 27 3.00 -15.88 11.48
CA GLU A 27 2.50 -16.18 12.82
C GLU A 27 2.77 -15.04 13.80
N LEU A 28 3.98 -14.48 13.79
CA LEU A 28 4.33 -13.31 14.59
C LEU A 28 3.48 -12.09 14.23
N LEU A 29 3.28 -11.82 12.94
CA LEU A 29 2.44 -10.73 12.47
C LEU A 29 0.99 -10.91 12.95
N ASN A 30 0.42 -12.10 12.78
CA ASN A 30 -0.97 -12.38 13.18
C ASN A 30 -1.17 -12.24 14.70
N SER A 31 -0.22 -12.72 15.51
CA SER A 31 -0.31 -12.62 16.96
C SER A 31 -0.12 -11.19 17.51
N ARG A 32 0.60 -10.35 16.77
CA ARG A 32 0.98 -8.99 17.21
C ARG A 32 0.42 -7.87 16.33
N LYS A 33 -0.55 -8.15 15.47
CA LYS A 33 -1.14 -7.14 14.55
C LYS A 33 -1.77 -5.95 15.29
N GLY A 34 -2.21 -6.11 16.52
CA GLY A 34 -2.71 -5.02 17.35
C GLY A 34 -1.63 -3.97 17.67
N GLU A 35 -0.41 -4.40 17.98
CA GLU A 35 0.72 -3.48 18.21
C GLU A 35 1.03 -2.66 16.95
N LEU A 36 1.04 -3.31 15.78
CA LEU A 36 1.27 -2.63 14.52
C LEU A 36 0.12 -1.65 14.18
N ALA A 37 -1.13 -2.01 14.48
CA ALA A 37 -2.28 -1.15 14.27
C ALA A 37 -2.20 0.13 15.12
N GLU A 38 -1.79 0.02 16.38
CA GLU A 38 -1.56 1.18 17.26
C GLU A 38 -0.46 2.11 16.71
N ILE A 39 0.63 1.56 16.20
CA ILE A 39 1.70 2.32 15.56
C ILE A 39 1.17 3.08 14.34
N ILE A 40 0.44 2.41 13.46
CA ILE A 40 -0.14 3.02 12.26
C ILE A 40 -1.10 4.14 12.64
N THR A 41 -2.04 3.87 13.56
CA THR A 41 -3.00 4.89 13.99
C THR A 41 -2.32 6.09 14.63
N SER A 42 -1.23 5.89 15.39
CA SER A 42 -0.52 6.98 16.05
C SER A 42 0.21 7.92 15.09
N GLU A 43 0.72 7.42 13.97
CA GLU A 43 1.46 8.23 12.98
C GLU A 43 0.56 8.73 11.84
N HIS A 44 -0.27 7.87 11.29
CA HIS A 44 -1.13 8.19 10.16
C HIS A 44 -2.41 8.92 10.58
N GLY A 45 -2.96 8.57 11.76
CA GLY A 45 -4.25 9.09 12.25
C GLY A 45 -5.48 8.27 11.89
N LYS A 46 -5.40 7.29 10.97
CA LYS A 46 -6.56 6.44 10.63
C LYS A 46 -7.06 5.67 11.86
N VAL A 47 -8.35 5.31 11.85
CA VAL A 47 -8.95 4.56 12.95
C VAL A 47 -8.36 3.16 13.09
N LEU A 48 -8.35 2.60 14.31
CA LEU A 48 -7.75 1.28 14.58
C LEU A 48 -8.33 0.16 13.72
N SER A 49 -9.62 0.21 13.41
CA SER A 49 -10.25 -0.79 12.53
C SER A 49 -9.71 -0.75 11.10
N ASP A 50 -9.43 0.45 10.57
CA ASP A 50 -8.80 0.62 9.26
C ASP A 50 -7.34 0.12 9.26
N ALA A 51 -6.61 0.41 10.34
CA ALA A 51 -5.24 -0.08 10.49
C ALA A 51 -5.18 -1.62 10.59
N LEU A 52 -6.09 -2.24 11.34
CA LEU A 52 -6.20 -3.71 11.39
C LEU A 52 -6.62 -4.30 10.04
N GLY A 53 -7.51 -3.64 9.32
CA GLY A 53 -7.94 -4.02 7.98
C GLY A 53 -6.78 -4.03 6.98
N GLU A 54 -5.95 -2.97 6.98
CA GLU A 54 -4.78 -2.92 6.09
C GLU A 54 -3.75 -4.01 6.42
N ILE A 55 -3.49 -4.28 7.70
CA ILE A 55 -2.56 -5.33 8.13
C ILE A 55 -3.06 -6.70 7.67
N THR A 56 -4.36 -6.96 7.83
CA THR A 56 -4.98 -8.22 7.39
C THR A 56 -4.81 -8.42 5.87
N ARG A 57 -5.04 -7.38 5.07
CA ARG A 57 -4.82 -7.42 3.61
C ARG A 57 -3.35 -7.63 3.24
N GLY A 58 -2.42 -7.03 3.97
CA GLY A 58 -1.00 -7.28 3.78
C GLY A 58 -0.60 -8.70 4.17
N GLN A 59 -1.18 -9.24 5.24
CA GLN A 59 -0.96 -10.62 5.69
C GLN A 59 -1.39 -11.65 4.63
N GLU A 60 -2.47 -11.41 3.89
CA GLU A 60 -2.91 -12.28 2.78
C GLU A 60 -1.80 -12.47 1.73
N VAL A 61 -1.02 -11.43 1.45
CA VAL A 61 0.13 -11.54 0.52
C VAL A 61 1.30 -12.29 1.16
N VAL A 62 1.53 -12.13 2.46
CA VAL A 62 2.50 -12.96 3.19
C VAL A 62 2.12 -14.44 3.11
N GLU A 63 0.84 -14.76 3.29
CA GLU A 63 0.30 -16.12 3.16
C GLU A 63 0.49 -16.66 1.73
N PHE A 64 0.20 -15.85 0.71
CA PHE A 64 0.47 -16.22 -0.68
C PHE A 64 1.96 -16.53 -0.91
N ALA A 65 2.87 -15.76 -0.31
CA ALA A 65 4.31 -15.96 -0.44
C ALA A 65 4.80 -17.28 0.17
N THR A 66 4.07 -17.86 1.12
CA THR A 66 4.39 -19.20 1.66
C THR A 66 4.28 -20.30 0.60
N GLY A 67 3.56 -20.08 -0.49
CA GLY A 67 3.46 -20.99 -1.64
C GLY A 67 4.67 -20.97 -2.58
N ILE A 68 5.76 -20.30 -2.21
CA ILE A 68 6.92 -20.05 -3.09
C ILE A 68 7.52 -21.30 -3.74
N PRO A 69 7.59 -22.49 -3.09
CA PRO A 69 8.10 -23.69 -3.74
C PRO A 69 7.31 -24.10 -4.98
N HIS A 70 6.02 -23.77 -5.03
CA HIS A 70 5.17 -24.02 -6.19
C HIS A 70 5.21 -22.87 -7.22
N LEU A 71 5.35 -21.62 -6.77
CA LEU A 71 5.36 -20.44 -7.62
C LEU A 71 6.67 -20.31 -8.44
N LEU A 72 7.78 -20.81 -7.93
CA LEU A 72 9.08 -20.76 -8.61
C LEU A 72 9.36 -21.94 -9.54
N LYS A 73 8.42 -22.86 -9.72
CA LYS A 73 8.57 -23.93 -10.72
C LYS A 73 8.82 -23.34 -12.11
N GLY A 74 9.81 -23.90 -12.79
CA GLY A 74 10.05 -23.63 -14.21
C GLY A 74 9.16 -24.47 -15.12
N PHE A 75 9.43 -24.39 -16.40
CA PHE A 75 8.75 -25.19 -17.44
C PHE A 75 9.73 -26.17 -18.05
N TYR A 76 9.22 -27.30 -18.51
CA TYR A 76 9.93 -28.30 -19.30
C TYR A 76 9.11 -28.61 -20.55
N SER A 77 9.76 -28.71 -21.68
CA SER A 77 9.18 -29.16 -22.94
C SER A 77 10.11 -30.18 -23.60
N GLU A 78 9.57 -31.37 -23.87
CA GLU A 78 10.27 -32.45 -24.55
C GLU A 78 10.16 -32.28 -26.06
N ASN A 79 11.22 -32.57 -26.79
CA ASN A 79 11.25 -32.60 -28.25
C ASN A 79 10.74 -31.33 -28.94
N VAL A 80 11.11 -30.16 -28.44
CA VAL A 80 10.79 -28.85 -29.09
C VAL A 80 11.38 -28.76 -30.49
N SER A 81 12.43 -29.55 -30.76
CA SER A 81 13.01 -29.90 -32.03
C SER A 81 13.56 -31.33 -31.93
N THR A 82 13.89 -31.97 -33.04
CA THR A 82 14.37 -33.36 -33.03
C THR A 82 15.58 -33.53 -32.12
N GLY A 83 15.37 -34.28 -31.00
CA GLY A 83 16.42 -34.56 -30.00
C GLY A 83 16.77 -33.36 -29.11
N VAL A 84 15.93 -32.35 -29.02
CA VAL A 84 16.17 -31.15 -28.19
C VAL A 84 15.05 -30.97 -27.19
N ASP A 85 15.41 -31.03 -25.89
CA ASP A 85 14.52 -30.67 -24.77
C ASP A 85 14.88 -29.27 -24.26
N VAL A 86 13.88 -28.52 -23.78
CA VAL A 86 14.05 -27.17 -23.21
C VAL A 86 13.44 -27.12 -21.81
N TYR A 87 14.16 -26.53 -20.90
CA TYR A 87 13.64 -26.21 -19.58
C TYR A 87 14.00 -24.78 -19.17
N SER A 88 13.18 -24.21 -18.27
CA SER A 88 13.43 -22.91 -17.68
C SER A 88 13.57 -22.99 -16.17
N THR A 89 14.45 -22.19 -15.60
CA THR A 89 14.57 -21.98 -14.16
C THR A 89 14.38 -20.50 -13.83
N ARG A 90 13.76 -20.23 -12.69
CA ARG A 90 13.58 -18.86 -12.20
C ARG A 90 14.75 -18.51 -11.28
N GLN A 91 15.34 -17.34 -11.50
CA GLN A 91 16.45 -16.81 -10.70
C GLN A 91 16.04 -15.50 -10.03
N PRO A 92 16.46 -15.21 -8.76
CA PRO A 92 16.28 -13.91 -8.16
C PRO A 92 17.12 -12.86 -8.89
N LEU A 93 16.64 -11.61 -8.86
CA LEU A 93 17.31 -10.49 -9.52
C LEU A 93 18.54 -10.01 -8.75
N GLY A 94 18.44 -9.90 -7.43
CA GLY A 94 19.46 -9.30 -6.60
C GLY A 94 18.86 -8.45 -5.49
N VAL A 95 19.36 -7.23 -5.34
CA VAL A 95 18.79 -6.23 -4.43
C VAL A 95 17.60 -5.56 -5.10
N VAL A 96 16.46 -5.55 -4.43
CA VAL A 96 15.26 -4.86 -4.90
C VAL A 96 14.93 -3.66 -4.00
N GLY A 97 14.63 -2.52 -4.61
CA GLY A 97 14.18 -1.32 -3.94
C GLY A 97 12.65 -1.24 -3.88
N ILE A 98 12.12 -0.88 -2.73
CA ILE A 98 10.68 -0.62 -2.53
C ILE A 98 10.52 0.80 -2.01
N ILE A 99 9.67 1.59 -2.65
CA ILE A 99 9.33 2.95 -2.24
C ILE A 99 7.84 2.99 -2.00
N SER A 100 7.43 3.10 -0.73
CA SER A 100 6.03 2.99 -0.32
C SER A 100 5.43 4.32 0.11
N PRO A 101 4.10 4.52 -0.11
CA PRO A 101 3.38 5.71 0.28
C PRO A 101 3.00 5.69 1.77
N PHE A 102 2.49 6.83 2.24
CA PHE A 102 2.03 6.99 3.63
C PHE A 102 0.67 6.34 3.91
N ASN A 103 -0.22 6.29 2.91
CA ASN A 103 -1.63 5.95 3.15
C ASN A 103 -1.89 4.50 3.57
N PHE A 104 -0.93 3.60 3.30
CA PHE A 104 -0.94 2.21 3.75
C PHE A 104 0.49 1.77 4.13
N PRO A 105 0.99 2.23 5.29
CA PRO A 105 2.40 2.04 5.67
C PRO A 105 2.80 0.59 5.99
N ALA A 106 1.82 -0.31 6.16
CA ALA A 106 2.06 -1.74 6.32
C ALA A 106 1.60 -2.55 5.09
N MET A 107 0.39 -2.30 4.58
CA MET A 107 -0.19 -3.10 3.48
C MET A 107 0.63 -2.99 2.20
N VAL A 108 0.96 -1.78 1.75
CA VAL A 108 1.70 -1.59 0.49
C VAL A 108 3.10 -2.18 0.54
N PRO A 109 3.92 -2.00 1.59
CA PRO A 109 5.15 -2.76 1.75
C PRO A 109 4.96 -4.27 1.65
N MET A 110 3.92 -4.81 2.28
CA MET A 110 3.60 -6.24 2.24
C MET A 110 3.12 -6.75 0.87
N TRP A 111 2.80 -5.90 -0.08
CA TRP A 111 2.56 -6.34 -1.45
C TRP A 111 3.85 -6.76 -2.17
N PHE A 112 4.99 -6.24 -1.75
CA PHE A 112 6.26 -6.41 -2.45
C PHE A 112 7.27 -7.28 -1.70
N PHE A 113 7.59 -6.94 -0.45
CA PHE A 113 8.71 -7.58 0.23
C PHE A 113 8.51 -9.09 0.48
N PRO A 114 7.31 -9.63 0.78
CA PRO A 114 7.20 -11.07 1.05
C PRO A 114 7.57 -11.91 -0.18
N ILE A 115 7.05 -11.50 -1.34
CA ILE A 115 7.33 -12.18 -2.62
C ILE A 115 8.81 -12.02 -3.01
N ALA A 116 9.37 -10.82 -2.86
CA ALA A 116 10.76 -10.55 -3.16
C ALA A 116 11.70 -11.43 -2.33
N ILE A 117 11.48 -11.49 -1.01
CA ILE A 117 12.25 -12.31 -0.07
C ILE A 117 12.08 -13.79 -0.37
N ALA A 118 10.84 -14.25 -0.56
CA ALA A 118 10.53 -15.64 -0.89
C ALA A 118 11.25 -16.09 -2.17
N ALA A 119 11.27 -15.23 -3.18
CA ALA A 119 11.95 -15.49 -4.45
C ALA A 119 13.50 -15.50 -4.35
N GLY A 120 14.07 -15.13 -3.21
CA GLY A 120 15.51 -15.14 -2.97
C GLY A 120 16.21 -13.79 -3.19
N ASN A 121 15.46 -12.71 -3.34
CA ASN A 121 16.01 -11.36 -3.40
C ASN A 121 16.26 -10.79 -2.01
N THR A 122 17.13 -9.79 -1.92
CA THR A 122 17.26 -8.93 -0.75
C THR A 122 16.54 -7.60 -0.99
N VAL A 123 16.03 -7.00 0.07
CA VAL A 123 15.13 -5.84 0.01
C VAL A 123 15.75 -4.64 0.70
N VAL A 124 15.63 -3.47 0.05
CA VAL A 124 15.79 -2.16 0.68
C VAL A 124 14.48 -1.41 0.51
N ILE A 125 13.76 -1.20 1.61
CA ILE A 125 12.52 -0.43 1.60
C ILE A 125 12.74 1.00 2.10
N LYS A 126 12.24 1.97 1.34
CA LYS A 126 12.08 3.36 1.78
C LYS A 126 10.61 3.60 2.10
N PRO A 127 10.19 3.57 3.39
CA PRO A 127 8.84 3.97 3.77
C PRO A 127 8.64 5.48 3.56
N SER A 128 7.38 5.93 3.64
CA SER A 128 7.11 7.36 3.72
C SER A 128 7.79 7.98 4.94
N GLU A 129 8.33 9.18 4.77
CA GLU A 129 8.90 9.97 5.86
C GLU A 129 7.85 10.45 6.88
N LYS A 130 6.57 10.37 6.54
CA LYS A 130 5.45 10.80 7.38
C LYS A 130 5.08 9.78 8.45
N ASP A 131 5.27 8.47 8.15
CA ASP A 131 4.87 7.37 9.01
C ASP A 131 5.78 6.12 8.86
N PRO A 132 7.09 6.26 9.15
CA PRO A 132 8.07 5.20 8.91
C PRO A 132 8.05 4.06 9.93
N SER A 133 7.42 4.24 11.09
CA SER A 133 7.55 3.31 12.22
C SER A 133 6.96 1.93 11.94
N ALA A 134 5.94 1.82 11.09
CA ALA A 134 5.39 0.53 10.68
C ALA A 134 6.47 -0.35 10.00
N SER A 135 7.25 0.20 9.05
CA SER A 135 8.34 -0.53 8.39
C SER A 135 9.50 -0.87 9.34
N MET A 136 9.78 0.00 10.31
CA MET A 136 10.79 -0.26 11.35
C MET A 136 10.37 -1.40 12.28
N TRP A 137 9.07 -1.45 12.64
CA TRP A 137 8.52 -2.54 13.44
C TRP A 137 8.55 -3.86 12.67
N VAL A 138 8.18 -3.84 11.39
CA VAL A 138 8.25 -5.01 10.48
C VAL A 138 9.68 -5.55 10.37
N ALA A 139 10.70 -4.70 10.31
CA ALA A 139 12.10 -5.12 10.28
C ALA A 139 12.50 -5.91 11.54
N LYS A 140 12.05 -5.47 12.73
CA LYS A 140 12.24 -6.22 13.97
C LYS A 140 11.55 -7.57 13.93
N LEU A 141 10.33 -7.61 13.42
CA LEU A 141 9.56 -8.85 13.31
C LEU A 141 10.24 -9.87 12.37
N TRP A 142 10.81 -9.41 11.25
CA TRP A 142 11.60 -10.27 10.35
C TRP A 142 12.81 -10.89 11.05
N LYS A 143 13.51 -10.12 11.89
CA LYS A 143 14.63 -10.64 12.68
C LYS A 143 14.17 -11.71 13.67
N GLU A 144 13.05 -11.50 14.35
CA GLU A 144 12.45 -12.48 15.27
C GLU A 144 11.99 -13.75 14.52
N ALA A 145 11.51 -13.62 13.28
CA ALA A 145 11.12 -14.74 12.42
C ALA A 145 12.33 -15.60 11.94
N GLY A 146 13.54 -15.12 12.15
CA GLY A 146 14.78 -15.80 11.77
C GLY A 146 15.31 -15.43 10.38
N LEU A 147 14.86 -14.31 9.81
CA LEU A 147 15.42 -13.79 8.56
C LEU A 147 16.87 -13.31 8.79
N PRO A 148 17.85 -13.73 7.96
CA PRO A 148 19.24 -13.30 8.11
C PRO A 148 19.38 -11.78 7.98
N ASP A 149 20.31 -11.20 8.75
CA ASP A 149 20.64 -9.78 8.67
C ASP A 149 21.05 -9.41 7.23
N GLY A 150 20.59 -8.23 6.77
CA GLY A 150 20.84 -7.73 5.42
C GLY A 150 19.85 -8.20 4.34
N VAL A 151 18.99 -9.20 4.62
CA VAL A 151 17.97 -9.61 3.64
C VAL A 151 16.82 -8.61 3.57
N PHE A 152 16.43 -8.02 4.70
CA PHE A 152 15.45 -6.93 4.74
C PHE A 152 16.07 -5.70 5.41
N ASN A 153 16.04 -4.56 4.75
CA ASN A 153 16.66 -3.31 5.20
C ASN A 153 15.68 -2.16 5.06
N VAL A 154 15.64 -1.27 6.05
CA VAL A 154 14.83 -0.04 6.01
C VAL A 154 15.76 1.16 5.81
N LEU A 155 15.48 1.99 4.84
CA LEU A 155 16.16 3.24 4.52
C LEU A 155 15.18 4.39 4.73
N ASN A 156 15.27 5.09 5.84
CA ASN A 156 14.47 6.29 6.08
C ASN A 156 15.00 7.48 5.27
N GLY A 157 14.14 8.45 5.03
CA GLY A 157 14.45 9.69 4.32
C GLY A 157 13.38 10.02 3.27
N ASP A 158 13.64 11.09 2.58
CA ASP A 158 12.78 11.69 1.56
C ASP A 158 13.32 11.44 0.13
N LYS A 159 13.28 12.49 -0.70
CA LYS A 159 13.72 12.45 -2.09
C LYS A 159 15.17 11.97 -2.27
N GLU A 160 16.09 12.34 -1.38
CA GLU A 160 17.50 11.94 -1.49
C GLU A 160 17.65 10.42 -1.38
N SER A 161 16.90 9.80 -0.46
CA SER A 161 16.89 8.34 -0.30
C SER A 161 16.26 7.64 -1.51
N VAL A 162 15.22 8.23 -2.11
CA VAL A 162 14.63 7.76 -3.37
C VAL A 162 15.64 7.80 -4.49
N ASP A 163 16.28 8.94 -4.70
CA ASP A 163 17.29 9.12 -5.75
C ASP A 163 18.50 8.20 -5.54
N GLY A 164 18.87 7.97 -4.28
CA GLY A 164 19.90 7.01 -3.92
C GLY A 164 19.57 5.58 -4.38
N LEU A 165 18.32 5.12 -4.23
CA LEU A 165 17.87 3.83 -4.73
C LEU A 165 17.81 3.78 -6.27
N LEU A 166 17.31 4.85 -6.90
CA LEU A 166 17.18 4.93 -8.35
C LEU A 166 18.54 4.93 -9.06
N ASN A 167 19.55 5.59 -8.49
CA ASN A 167 20.87 5.73 -9.06
C ASN A 167 21.86 4.64 -8.62
N SER A 168 21.55 3.86 -7.59
CA SER A 168 22.45 2.81 -7.12
C SER A 168 22.66 1.71 -8.16
N PRO A 169 23.90 1.37 -8.54
CA PRO A 169 24.16 0.27 -9.46
C PRO A 169 23.92 -1.11 -8.83
N ASP A 170 23.73 -1.18 -7.52
CA ASP A 170 23.49 -2.43 -6.80
C ASP A 170 22.02 -2.82 -6.74
N VAL A 171 21.11 -1.90 -7.09
CA VAL A 171 19.66 -2.12 -7.10
C VAL A 171 19.21 -2.54 -8.49
N GLU A 172 18.61 -3.72 -8.60
CA GLU A 172 18.22 -4.33 -9.88
C GLU A 172 16.77 -4.02 -10.28
N SER A 173 15.92 -3.73 -9.31
CA SER A 173 14.52 -3.38 -9.57
C SER A 173 13.95 -2.41 -8.56
N ILE A 174 12.93 -1.65 -8.98
CA ILE A 174 12.18 -0.72 -8.14
C ILE A 174 10.69 -1.06 -8.22
N SER A 175 10.07 -1.14 -7.04
CA SER A 175 8.60 -1.18 -6.88
C SER A 175 8.16 0.09 -6.14
N PHE A 176 7.21 0.81 -6.72
CA PHE A 176 6.72 2.08 -6.21
C PHE A 176 5.20 2.14 -6.24
N VAL A 177 4.62 2.74 -5.19
CA VAL A 177 3.23 3.19 -5.16
C VAL A 177 3.20 4.63 -4.64
N GLY A 178 2.48 5.51 -5.33
CA GLY A 178 2.30 6.90 -4.92
C GLY A 178 1.54 7.74 -5.94
N SER A 179 1.80 9.05 -5.97
CA SER A 179 1.13 9.94 -6.92
C SER A 179 1.64 9.74 -8.36
N THR A 180 0.78 10.02 -9.35
CA THR A 180 1.11 9.82 -10.78
C THR A 180 2.37 10.57 -11.23
N PRO A 181 2.60 11.86 -10.88
CA PRO A 181 3.84 12.53 -11.28
C PRO A 181 5.10 11.87 -10.72
N ILE A 182 5.03 11.36 -9.49
CA ILE A 182 6.18 10.66 -8.88
C ILE A 182 6.35 9.27 -9.50
N ALA A 183 5.26 8.56 -9.80
CA ALA A 183 5.31 7.28 -10.51
C ALA A 183 6.01 7.42 -11.87
N GLN A 184 5.69 8.49 -12.61
CA GLN A 184 6.36 8.80 -13.88
C GLN A 184 7.85 9.07 -13.68
N TYR A 185 8.23 9.91 -12.72
CA TYR A 185 9.62 10.19 -12.39
C TYR A 185 10.40 8.92 -12.04
N ILE A 186 9.83 8.06 -11.20
CA ILE A 186 10.43 6.77 -10.79
C ILE A 186 10.62 5.86 -12.00
N TYR A 187 9.58 5.72 -12.84
CA TYR A 187 9.63 4.89 -14.03
C TYR A 187 10.73 5.34 -15.01
N GLU A 188 10.75 6.63 -15.34
CA GLU A 188 11.74 7.18 -16.27
C GLU A 188 13.16 7.06 -15.71
N SER A 189 13.37 7.40 -14.44
CA SER A 189 14.70 7.40 -13.83
C SER A 189 15.27 6.00 -13.69
N ALA A 190 14.48 5.04 -13.22
CA ALA A 190 14.91 3.66 -13.05
C ALA A 190 15.13 2.97 -14.41
N SER A 191 14.26 3.22 -15.40
CA SER A 191 14.40 2.64 -16.75
C SER A 191 15.68 3.11 -17.46
N ARG A 192 16.09 4.37 -17.27
CA ARG A 192 17.36 4.89 -17.84
C ARG A 192 18.59 4.12 -17.34
N THR A 193 18.53 3.55 -16.13
CA THR A 193 19.62 2.76 -15.54
C THR A 193 19.43 1.26 -15.73
N GLY A 194 18.48 0.84 -16.57
CA GLY A 194 18.24 -0.57 -16.92
C GLY A 194 17.56 -1.40 -15.83
N LYS A 195 17.02 -0.77 -14.78
CA LYS A 195 16.33 -1.47 -13.71
C LYS A 195 14.95 -1.96 -14.16
N ARG A 196 14.48 -3.06 -13.60
CA ARG A 196 13.07 -3.43 -13.70
C ARG A 196 12.23 -2.49 -12.83
N VAL A 197 11.12 -2.03 -13.38
CA VAL A 197 10.28 -1.03 -12.70
C VAL A 197 8.83 -1.45 -12.66
N GLN A 198 8.22 -1.32 -11.48
CA GLN A 198 6.78 -1.30 -11.29
C GLN A 198 6.43 0.00 -10.58
N ALA A 199 5.88 0.97 -11.29
CA ALA A 199 5.51 2.27 -10.75
C ALA A 199 3.99 2.45 -10.86
N LEU A 200 3.30 2.41 -9.72
CA LEU A 200 1.85 2.48 -9.61
C LEU A 200 1.46 3.89 -9.16
N GLY A 201 0.68 4.58 -9.99
CA GLY A 201 0.25 5.97 -9.78
C GLY A 201 -1.10 6.10 -9.09
N GLY A 202 -1.62 7.34 -9.13
CA GLY A 202 -2.93 7.68 -8.56
C GLY A 202 -4.11 7.14 -9.36
N ALA A 203 -5.28 7.23 -8.75
CA ALA A 203 -6.54 6.80 -9.33
C ALA A 203 -7.63 7.87 -9.09
N LYS A 204 -8.71 7.79 -9.87
CA LYS A 204 -9.95 8.53 -9.71
C LYS A 204 -11.10 7.54 -9.90
N ASN A 205 -11.48 6.86 -8.82
CA ASN A 205 -12.49 5.80 -8.91
C ASN A 205 -13.90 6.39 -8.95
N HIS A 206 -14.73 5.79 -9.79
CA HIS A 206 -16.12 6.18 -10.01
C HIS A 206 -17.06 5.05 -9.56
N MET A 207 -18.15 5.43 -8.90
CA MET A 207 -19.27 4.56 -8.62
C MET A 207 -20.41 4.93 -9.58
N LEU A 208 -20.79 4.01 -10.45
CA LEU A 208 -21.95 4.19 -11.34
C LEU A 208 -23.18 3.57 -10.67
N VAL A 209 -24.23 4.38 -10.48
CA VAL A 209 -25.48 3.97 -9.82
C VAL A 209 -26.60 3.93 -10.84
N LEU A 210 -27.11 2.74 -11.11
CA LEU A 210 -28.23 2.48 -12.03
C LEU A 210 -29.58 2.67 -11.31
N PRO A 211 -30.70 2.86 -12.07
CA PRO A 211 -32.01 3.12 -11.49
C PRO A 211 -32.58 2.02 -10.60
N ASP A 212 -32.16 0.78 -10.78
CA ASP A 212 -32.59 -0.41 -10.06
C ASP A 212 -31.67 -0.78 -8.87
N ALA A 213 -30.68 0.06 -8.56
CA ALA A 213 -29.76 -0.18 -7.45
C ALA A 213 -30.46 -0.03 -6.08
N ASP A 214 -30.00 -0.80 -5.09
CA ASP A 214 -30.37 -0.59 -3.69
C ASP A 214 -29.70 0.70 -3.16
N LEU A 215 -30.47 1.77 -3.01
CA LEU A 215 -29.96 3.08 -2.63
C LEU A 215 -29.48 3.17 -1.19
N GLU A 216 -29.94 2.30 -0.28
CA GLU A 216 -29.40 2.23 1.08
C GLU A 216 -27.98 1.66 1.06
N LEU A 217 -27.80 0.54 0.38
CA LEU A 217 -26.47 -0.08 0.18
C LEU A 217 -25.52 0.86 -0.56
N VAL A 218 -26.00 1.57 -1.58
CA VAL A 218 -25.18 2.55 -2.33
C VAL A 218 -24.73 3.68 -1.43
N ALA A 219 -25.62 4.25 -0.61
CA ALA A 219 -25.27 5.35 0.28
C ALA A 219 -24.26 4.91 1.35
N ASP A 220 -24.45 3.74 1.97
CA ASP A 220 -23.51 3.18 2.94
C ASP A 220 -22.14 2.91 2.30
N SER A 221 -22.13 2.35 1.08
CA SER A 221 -20.91 2.07 0.32
C SER A 221 -20.18 3.36 -0.09
N ALA A 222 -20.91 4.40 -0.52
CA ALA A 222 -20.35 5.69 -0.89
C ALA A 222 -19.64 6.36 0.30
N ILE A 223 -20.27 6.32 1.49
CA ILE A 223 -19.67 6.86 2.71
C ILE A 223 -18.42 6.07 3.12
N ASN A 224 -18.52 4.75 3.20
CA ASN A 224 -17.37 3.93 3.59
C ASN A 224 -16.20 4.07 2.60
N ALA A 225 -16.49 4.01 1.30
CA ALA A 225 -15.45 4.08 0.26
C ALA A 225 -14.92 5.50 0.03
N GLY A 226 -15.72 6.54 0.27
CA GLY A 226 -15.32 7.94 0.06
C GLY A 226 -14.61 8.56 1.25
N PHE A 227 -15.03 8.23 2.47
CA PHE A 227 -14.55 8.87 3.71
C PHE A 227 -13.66 7.97 4.57
N GLY A 228 -13.66 6.65 4.37
CA GLY A 228 -12.78 5.75 5.10
C GLY A 228 -11.31 6.18 4.97
N SER A 229 -10.58 6.19 6.08
CA SER A 229 -9.21 6.74 6.16
C SER A 229 -9.09 8.15 5.59
N ALA A 230 -10.05 9.04 5.91
CA ALA A 230 -10.14 10.42 5.44
C ALA A 230 -10.04 10.58 3.90
N GLY A 231 -10.48 9.56 3.13
CA GLY A 231 -10.40 9.57 1.66
C GLY A 231 -9.01 9.29 1.09
N GLU A 232 -8.01 8.98 1.91
CA GLU A 232 -6.62 8.78 1.47
C GLU A 232 -6.35 7.38 0.89
N ARG A 233 -7.37 6.52 0.81
CA ARG A 233 -7.23 5.20 0.17
C ARG A 233 -7.08 5.36 -1.35
N CYS A 234 -6.17 4.62 -1.96
CA CYS A 234 -6.02 4.58 -3.42
C CYS A 234 -7.29 4.08 -4.14
N MET A 235 -8.11 3.28 -3.46
CA MET A 235 -9.40 2.77 -3.94
C MET A 235 -10.60 3.58 -3.43
N ALA A 236 -10.39 4.77 -2.85
CA ALA A 236 -11.47 5.64 -2.43
C ALA A 236 -12.38 6.00 -3.62
N ILE A 237 -13.68 5.97 -3.40
CA ILE A 237 -14.65 6.44 -4.39
C ILE A 237 -14.77 7.95 -4.27
N SER A 238 -14.22 8.67 -5.22
CA SER A 238 -14.22 10.14 -5.23
C SER A 238 -15.32 10.73 -6.12
N VAL A 239 -15.98 9.90 -6.94
CA VAL A 239 -17.05 10.32 -7.85
C VAL A 239 -18.18 9.31 -7.81
N VAL A 240 -19.40 9.79 -7.60
CA VAL A 240 -20.63 9.01 -7.78
C VAL A 240 -21.37 9.52 -8.98
N VAL A 241 -21.57 8.69 -9.99
CA VAL A 241 -22.33 8.99 -11.21
C VAL A 241 -23.69 8.31 -11.06
N ALA A 242 -24.71 9.11 -10.75
CA ALA A 242 -26.08 8.63 -10.60
C ALA A 242 -26.87 8.81 -11.91
N VAL A 243 -27.32 7.70 -12.49
CA VAL A 243 -28.17 7.73 -13.69
C VAL A 243 -29.56 8.21 -13.29
N GLU A 244 -30.13 9.18 -14.02
CA GLU A 244 -31.47 9.69 -13.71
C GLU A 244 -32.54 8.58 -13.69
N PRO A 245 -33.50 8.66 -12.78
CA PRO A 245 -33.80 9.74 -11.82
C PRO A 245 -33.25 9.45 -10.39
N VAL A 246 -32.07 8.82 -10.26
CA VAL A 246 -31.57 8.30 -8.99
C VAL A 246 -31.01 9.40 -8.07
N ALA A 247 -30.42 10.45 -8.64
CA ALA A 247 -29.67 11.47 -7.90
C ALA A 247 -30.52 12.12 -6.78
N ASP A 248 -31.74 12.53 -7.11
CA ASP A 248 -32.66 13.21 -6.15
C ASP A 248 -32.99 12.36 -4.92
N LYS A 249 -32.98 11.03 -5.07
CA LYS A 249 -33.25 10.10 -3.98
C LYS A 249 -31.97 9.70 -3.23
N LEU A 250 -30.82 9.66 -3.90
CA LEU A 250 -29.57 9.22 -3.35
C LEU A 250 -28.87 10.31 -2.54
N ILE A 251 -28.85 11.56 -3.03
CA ILE A 251 -28.17 12.67 -2.37
C ILE A 251 -28.61 12.84 -0.92
N PRO A 252 -29.92 12.91 -0.59
CA PRO A 252 -30.36 13.03 0.81
C PRO A 252 -29.88 11.90 1.70
N LYS A 253 -29.80 10.67 1.19
CA LYS A 253 -29.32 9.50 1.95
C LYS A 253 -27.82 9.59 2.26
N ILE A 254 -27.02 10.08 1.31
CA ILE A 254 -25.59 10.33 1.53
C ILE A 254 -25.40 11.45 2.55
N VAL A 255 -26.14 12.57 2.41
CA VAL A 255 -26.08 13.71 3.35
C VAL A 255 -26.43 13.30 4.77
N GLU A 256 -27.49 12.50 4.94
CA GLU A 256 -27.86 11.97 6.26
C GLU A 256 -26.72 11.18 6.92
N ARG A 257 -26.03 10.33 6.16
CA ARG A 257 -24.92 9.52 6.66
C ARG A 257 -23.68 10.37 6.94
N MET A 258 -23.39 11.35 6.10
CA MET A 258 -22.31 12.32 6.34
C MET A 258 -22.50 13.05 7.68
N GLY A 259 -23.73 13.44 7.98
CA GLY A 259 -24.07 14.13 9.23
C GLY A 259 -23.90 13.26 10.49
N LYS A 260 -23.76 11.94 10.34
CA LYS A 260 -23.53 11.01 11.45
C LYS A 260 -22.04 10.69 11.66
N LEU A 261 -21.16 11.05 10.72
CA LEU A 261 -19.73 10.79 10.83
C LEU A 261 -19.09 11.60 11.95
N ARG A 262 -18.43 10.90 12.86
CA ARG A 262 -17.66 11.50 13.94
C ARG A 262 -16.18 11.50 13.55
N THR A 263 -15.63 12.69 13.38
CA THR A 263 -14.20 12.90 13.08
C THR A 263 -13.43 13.14 14.37
N GLY A 264 -12.23 12.57 14.51
CA GLY A 264 -11.40 12.75 15.71
C GLY A 264 -10.17 11.83 15.74
N ASP A 265 -9.61 11.65 16.93
CA ASP A 265 -8.48 10.74 17.16
C ASP A 265 -8.91 9.29 16.88
N GLY A 266 -8.24 8.63 15.93
CA GLY A 266 -8.54 7.26 15.50
C GLY A 266 -8.49 6.21 16.60
N ARG A 267 -7.86 6.51 17.74
CA ARG A 267 -7.79 5.65 18.93
C ARG A 267 -9.01 5.80 19.87
N ARG A 268 -9.83 6.82 19.68
CA ARG A 268 -10.93 7.18 20.58
C ARG A 268 -12.32 6.79 20.06
N GLY A 269 -12.39 5.86 19.11
CA GLY A 269 -13.65 5.31 18.60
C GLY A 269 -14.43 6.28 17.72
N CYS A 270 -13.76 7.18 17.01
CA CYS A 270 -14.35 7.97 15.93
C CYS A 270 -14.52 7.10 14.65
N ASP A 271 -15.27 7.65 13.69
CA ASP A 271 -15.56 6.96 12.42
C ASP A 271 -14.52 7.31 11.35
N MET A 272 -13.90 8.49 11.47
CA MET A 272 -12.87 9.00 10.55
C MET A 272 -11.78 9.74 11.35
N GLY A 273 -10.52 9.40 11.07
CA GLY A 273 -9.35 10.11 11.61
C GLY A 273 -9.01 11.37 10.83
N PRO A 274 -7.97 12.12 11.25
CA PRO A 274 -7.47 13.28 10.52
C PRO A 274 -6.76 12.87 9.24
N LEU A 275 -6.52 13.84 8.36
CA LEU A 275 -5.54 13.73 7.28
C LEU A 275 -4.12 13.69 7.86
N VAL A 276 -3.19 13.04 7.13
CA VAL A 276 -1.83 12.76 7.62
C VAL A 276 -1.01 13.99 7.98
N THR A 277 -1.23 15.14 7.30
CA THR A 277 -0.56 16.41 7.61
C THR A 277 -1.51 17.60 7.44
N ARG A 278 -1.16 18.72 8.10
CA ARG A 278 -1.90 19.98 7.99
C ARG A 278 -1.89 20.52 6.54
N GLU A 279 -0.75 20.46 5.88
CA GLU A 279 -0.62 20.90 4.47
C GLU A 279 -1.54 20.10 3.55
N HIS A 280 -1.66 18.80 3.81
CA HIS A 280 -2.55 17.94 3.02
C HIS A 280 -4.02 18.29 3.29
N ARG A 281 -4.40 18.53 4.55
CA ARG A 281 -5.73 19.02 4.93
C ARG A 281 -6.09 20.32 4.21
N ASP A 282 -5.19 21.30 4.25
CA ASP A 282 -5.44 22.60 3.64
C ASP A 282 -5.57 22.48 2.10
N LYS A 283 -4.76 21.61 1.49
CA LYS A 283 -4.89 21.28 0.06
C LYS A 283 -6.23 20.61 -0.26
N VAL A 284 -6.69 19.67 0.55
CA VAL A 284 -7.99 19.00 0.34
C VAL A 284 -9.14 20.00 0.48
N ALA A 285 -9.10 20.87 1.51
CA ALA A 285 -10.10 21.93 1.69
C ALA A 285 -10.15 22.89 0.49
N SER A 286 -9.01 23.22 -0.10
CA SER A 286 -8.95 24.11 -1.28
C SER A 286 -9.64 23.54 -2.52
N TYR A 287 -9.81 22.23 -2.64
CA TYR A 287 -10.58 21.64 -3.74
C TYR A 287 -12.07 21.95 -3.67
N ILE A 288 -12.63 22.19 -2.48
CA ILE A 288 -14.02 22.63 -2.33
C ILE A 288 -14.17 24.05 -2.91
N ASP A 289 -13.20 24.95 -2.63
CA ASP A 289 -13.18 26.30 -3.18
C ASP A 289 -13.08 26.30 -4.72
N ILE A 290 -12.28 25.37 -5.27
CA ILE A 290 -12.15 25.19 -6.73
C ILE A 290 -13.47 24.70 -7.31
N ALA A 291 -14.11 23.70 -6.68
CA ALA A 291 -15.38 23.16 -7.14
C ALA A 291 -16.49 24.23 -7.19
N GLU A 292 -16.58 25.10 -6.17
CA GLU A 292 -17.52 26.24 -6.17
C GLU A 292 -17.25 27.22 -7.33
N LYS A 293 -15.98 27.54 -7.58
CA LYS A 293 -15.58 28.43 -8.71
C LYS A 293 -15.91 27.80 -10.06
N ASP A 294 -15.82 26.49 -10.17
CA ASP A 294 -16.14 25.73 -11.38
C ASP A 294 -17.66 25.48 -11.55
N GLY A 295 -18.49 26.03 -10.66
CA GLY A 295 -19.95 25.98 -10.75
C GLY A 295 -20.61 24.77 -10.07
N ALA A 296 -19.88 24.03 -9.24
CA ALA A 296 -20.49 22.95 -8.46
C ALA A 296 -21.33 23.49 -7.31
N THR A 297 -22.41 22.79 -6.97
CA THR A 297 -23.22 23.08 -5.78
C THR A 297 -22.64 22.33 -4.58
N VAL A 298 -22.24 23.06 -3.56
CA VAL A 298 -21.80 22.46 -2.27
C VAL A 298 -23.04 22.09 -1.47
N VAL A 299 -23.34 20.80 -1.38
CA VAL A 299 -24.49 20.27 -0.62
C VAL A 299 -24.14 20.13 0.86
N VAL A 300 -22.91 19.68 1.17
CA VAL A 300 -22.39 19.64 2.54
C VAL A 300 -20.99 20.23 2.53
N ASP A 301 -20.75 21.23 3.37
CA ASP A 301 -19.44 21.88 3.51
C ASP A 301 -18.69 21.28 4.71
N GLY A 302 -17.59 20.57 4.44
CA GLY A 302 -16.75 19.94 5.45
C GLY A 302 -15.49 20.74 5.80
N ARG A 303 -15.33 21.99 5.35
CA ARG A 303 -14.11 22.80 5.58
C ARG A 303 -13.84 23.16 7.05
N ASN A 304 -14.91 23.25 7.86
CA ASN A 304 -14.83 23.62 9.27
C ASN A 304 -15.50 22.57 10.18
N PRO A 305 -14.97 21.35 10.29
CA PRO A 305 -15.57 20.31 11.10
C PRO A 305 -15.47 20.64 12.59
N GLN A 306 -16.49 20.23 13.37
CA GLN A 306 -16.40 20.23 14.83
C GLN A 306 -15.65 18.97 15.25
N VAL A 307 -14.46 19.13 15.82
CA VAL A 307 -13.62 18.03 16.29
C VAL A 307 -13.14 18.28 17.71
N ASP A 308 -12.96 17.23 18.49
CA ASP A 308 -12.34 17.28 19.80
C ASP A 308 -10.81 17.15 19.63
N GLY A 309 -10.09 18.25 19.81
CA GLY A 309 -8.65 18.34 19.65
C GLY A 309 -8.23 19.23 18.47
N ASP A 310 -6.92 19.23 18.19
CA ASP A 310 -6.29 20.05 17.13
C ASP A 310 -6.32 19.36 15.76
#